data_6de31e79ec6f1099991ad60842bd8a4d
#
_entry.id   6de31e79ec6f1099991ad60842bd8a4d
#
_cell.length_a   1.000
_cell.length_b   1.000
_cell.length_c   1.000
_cell.angle_alpha   90.00
_cell.angle_beta   90.00
_cell.angle_gamma   90.00
#
_symmetry.space_group_name_H-M   'P 1'
#
loop_
_entity.id
_entity.type
_entity.pdbx_description
1 polymer ?
#
loop_
_entity_poly.entity_id
_entity_poly.type
_entity_poly.pdbx_seq_one_letter_code
_entity_poly.pdbx_strand_id
1 'polypeptide(L)'
;MITGIAGKKGFCSINIEKSMMNSEVGFGRKILQVFEDQGINFETCSSGIDTMTVYVHQDEFEEKEQQVIAGIHRAVQPDFVEMESDLALIAVVGRGMKSQ
;
A
#
# COMPACT_ATOMS: atom_id res chain seq x y z
N MET A 1 0.51 -23.68 -16.66
CA MET A 1 1.07 -23.52 -15.50
C MET A 1 1.77 -22.23 -15.39
N ILE A 2 1.83 -21.73 -14.29
CA ILE A 2 2.28 -20.44 -14.15
C ILE A 2 3.69 -20.40 -13.76
N THR A 3 4.53 -20.81 -14.60
CA THR A 3 5.92 -20.72 -14.29
C THR A 3 6.32 -19.33 -14.61
N GLY A 4 7.18 -18.81 -13.95
CA GLY A 4 7.60 -17.44 -14.15
C GLY A 4 6.92 -16.47 -13.25
N ILE A 5 6.07 -16.97 -12.37
CA ILE A 5 5.47 -16.12 -11.38
C ILE A 5 6.19 -16.34 -10.07
N ALA A 6 6.69 -15.28 -9.52
CA ALA A 6 7.33 -15.34 -8.23
C ALA A 6 6.32 -14.88 -7.20
N GLY A 7 5.88 -15.76 -6.34
CA GLY A 7 4.90 -15.43 -5.33
C GLY A 7 5.53 -15.24 -3.97
N LYS A 8 5.12 -14.21 -3.28
CA LYS A 8 5.53 -13.99 -1.91
C LYS A 8 4.27 -13.89 -1.08
N LYS A 9 4.27 -14.54 0.06
CA LYS A 9 3.12 -14.54 0.94
C LYS A 9 3.37 -13.70 2.16
N GLY A 10 2.34 -13.46 2.91
CA GLY A 10 2.48 -12.73 4.15
C GLY A 10 2.44 -11.23 3.98
N PHE A 11 1.67 -10.77 3.03
CA PHE A 11 1.53 -9.34 2.80
C PHE A 11 0.15 -8.86 3.19
N CYS A 12 0.05 -7.58 3.47
CA CYS A 12 -1.25 -6.96 3.60
C CYS A 12 -1.26 -5.67 2.79
N SER A 13 -2.44 -5.21 2.48
CA SER A 13 -2.60 -3.97 1.74
C SER A 13 -3.35 -2.98 2.59
N ILE A 14 -2.98 -1.71 2.45
CA ILE A 14 -3.68 -0.62 3.09
C ILE A 14 -4.14 0.28 1.96
N ASN A 15 -5.45 0.35 1.77
CA ASN A 15 -6.03 1.14 0.71
C ASN A 15 -6.58 2.41 1.31
N ILE A 16 -6.11 3.56 0.83
CA ILE A 16 -6.51 4.85 1.34
C ILE A 16 -7.29 5.56 0.24
N GLU A 17 -8.49 6.00 0.55
CA GLU A 17 -9.33 6.70 -0.41
C GLU A 17 -9.58 8.10 0.09
N LYS A 18 -9.41 9.06 -0.79
CA LYS A 18 -9.67 10.44 -0.44
C LYS A 18 -10.08 11.19 -1.71
N SER A 19 -11.25 11.82 -1.67
CA SER A 19 -11.72 12.60 -2.79
C SER A 19 -10.70 13.66 -3.14
N MET A 20 -10.41 13.76 -4.42
CA MET A 20 -9.50 14.78 -4.93
C MET A 20 -8.09 14.67 -4.37
N MET A 21 -7.64 13.46 -4.10
CA MET A 21 -6.31 13.31 -3.55
C MET A 21 -5.25 13.81 -4.53
N ASN A 22 -5.56 13.83 -5.83
CA ASN A 22 -4.61 14.33 -6.80
C ASN A 22 -4.33 15.81 -6.64
N SER A 23 -5.22 16.56 -6.02
CA SER A 23 -4.99 17.98 -5.84
C SER A 23 -4.28 18.27 -4.52
N GLU A 24 -4.00 17.25 -3.73
CA GLU A 24 -3.27 17.46 -2.48
C GLU A 24 -1.78 17.28 -2.75
N VAL A 25 -1.00 18.32 -2.55
CA VAL A 25 0.42 18.25 -2.81
C VAL A 25 1.08 17.28 -1.88
N GLY A 26 1.82 16.34 -2.45
CA GLY A 26 2.58 15.40 -1.63
C GLY A 26 1.76 14.33 -0.95
N PHE A 27 0.54 14.06 -1.43
CA PHE A 27 -0.33 13.08 -0.80
C PHE A 27 0.38 11.72 -0.64
N GLY A 28 0.93 11.20 -1.72
CA GLY A 28 1.59 9.90 -1.67
C GLY A 28 2.78 9.91 -0.74
N ARG A 29 3.56 10.98 -0.77
CA ARG A 29 4.71 11.08 0.09
C ARG A 29 4.31 11.12 1.56
N LYS A 30 3.23 11.80 1.88
CA LYS A 30 2.75 11.85 3.26
C LYS A 30 2.36 10.47 3.75
N ILE A 31 1.71 9.67 2.90
CA ILE A 31 1.32 8.33 3.25
C ILE A 31 2.56 7.47 3.49
N LEU A 32 3.51 7.51 2.56
CA LEU A 32 4.70 6.67 2.70
C LEU A 32 5.54 7.09 3.90
N GLN A 33 5.51 8.38 4.24
CA GLN A 33 6.23 8.86 5.40
C GLN A 33 5.68 8.24 6.69
N VAL A 34 4.37 8.01 6.75
CA VAL A 34 3.76 7.38 7.92
C VAL A 34 4.36 5.99 8.12
N PHE A 35 4.50 5.22 7.04
CA PHE A 35 5.09 3.90 7.15
C PHE A 35 6.56 3.98 7.55
N GLU A 36 7.27 4.92 6.97
CA GLU A 36 8.67 5.07 7.30
C GLU A 36 8.87 5.46 8.77
N ASP A 37 8.03 6.33 9.28
CA ASP A 37 8.11 6.76 10.67
C ASP A 37 7.92 5.60 11.63
N GLN A 38 7.18 4.59 11.22
CA GLN A 38 6.97 3.41 12.04
C GLN A 38 7.97 2.31 11.75
N GLY A 39 8.94 2.58 10.90
CA GLY A 39 9.96 1.59 10.59
C GLY A 39 9.47 0.46 9.71
N ILE A 40 8.43 0.70 8.93
CA ILE A 40 7.87 -0.32 8.05
C ILE A 40 8.28 -0.01 6.63
N ASN A 41 8.91 -0.97 5.98
CA ASN A 41 9.24 -0.83 4.59
C ASN A 41 8.06 -1.29 3.75
N PHE A 42 7.69 -0.51 2.75
CA PHE A 42 6.64 -0.95 1.86
C PHE A 42 7.25 -1.71 0.69
N GLU A 43 6.54 -2.72 0.22
CA GLU A 43 7.05 -3.53 -0.88
C GLU A 43 6.71 -2.88 -2.21
N THR A 44 5.52 -2.38 -2.34
CA THR A 44 5.12 -1.69 -3.55
C THR A 44 3.89 -0.85 -3.21
N CYS A 45 3.54 0.06 -4.09
CA CYS A 45 2.31 0.82 -3.93
C CYS A 45 1.74 1.12 -5.30
N SER A 46 0.45 1.36 -5.34
CA SER A 46 -0.22 1.75 -6.57
C SER A 46 -1.17 2.87 -6.24
N SER A 47 -1.48 3.69 -7.23
CA SER A 47 -2.40 4.78 -6.99
C SER A 47 -3.34 4.96 -8.17
N GLY A 48 -4.58 5.28 -7.86
CA GLY A 48 -5.56 5.65 -8.85
C GLY A 48 -5.90 7.13 -8.68
N ILE A 49 -7.05 7.51 -9.14
CA ILE A 49 -7.42 8.92 -9.09
C ILE A 49 -7.67 9.37 -7.66
N ASP A 50 -8.46 8.62 -6.93
CA ASP A 50 -8.80 8.97 -5.55
C ASP A 50 -8.40 7.88 -4.58
N THR A 51 -7.48 7.01 -4.95
CA THR A 51 -7.08 5.91 -4.11
C THR A 51 -5.58 5.70 -4.15
N MET A 52 -5.04 5.18 -3.08
CA MET A 52 -3.66 4.77 -3.04
C MET A 52 -3.59 3.51 -2.18
N THR A 53 -2.93 2.49 -2.67
CA THR A 53 -2.78 1.24 -1.95
C THR A 53 -1.31 0.96 -1.70
N VAL A 54 -0.98 0.65 -0.46
CA VAL A 54 0.40 0.34 -0.08
C VAL A 54 0.43 -1.11 0.36
N TYR A 55 1.43 -1.86 -0.10
CA TYR A 55 1.58 -3.27 0.25
C TYR A 55 2.81 -3.43 1.12
N VAL A 56 2.64 -4.07 2.25
CA VAL A 56 3.70 -4.22 3.24
C VAL A 56 3.73 -5.64 3.76
N HIS A 57 4.82 -6.01 4.41
CA HIS A 57 4.88 -7.32 5.07
C HIS A 57 3.93 -7.32 6.25
N GLN A 58 3.10 -8.34 6.31
CA GLN A 58 2.06 -8.39 7.31
C GLN A 58 2.58 -8.41 8.73
N ASP A 59 3.64 -9.17 8.98
CA ASP A 59 4.15 -9.28 10.33
C ASP A 59 4.75 -7.95 10.82
N GLU A 60 5.33 -7.15 9.93
CA GLU A 60 5.82 -5.85 10.33
C GLU A 60 4.67 -4.89 10.62
N PHE A 61 3.61 -5.01 9.83
CA PHE A 61 2.49 -4.08 9.96
C PHE A 61 1.62 -4.38 11.17
N GLU A 62 1.40 -5.66 11.44
CA GLU A 62 0.45 -6.04 12.51
C GLU A 62 0.80 -5.44 13.84
N GLU A 63 2.08 -5.35 14.13
CA GLU A 63 2.49 -4.80 15.41
C GLU A 63 2.27 -3.31 15.51
N LYS A 64 2.16 -2.65 14.38
CA LYS A 64 2.08 -1.20 14.33
C LYS A 64 0.84 -0.69 13.65
N GLU A 65 -0.14 -1.56 13.48
CA GLU A 65 -1.32 -1.23 12.71
C GLU A 65 -2.01 0.03 13.22
N GLN A 66 -2.21 0.13 14.50
CA GLN A 66 -2.94 1.27 15.02
C GLN A 66 -2.17 2.56 14.86
N GLN A 67 -0.85 2.51 15.05
CA GLN A 67 -0.03 3.69 14.88
C GLN A 67 -0.02 4.15 13.43
N VAL A 68 0.01 3.20 12.49
CA VAL A 68 0.00 3.54 11.08
C VAL A 68 -1.34 4.15 10.68
N ILE A 69 -2.43 3.54 11.10
CA ILE A 69 -3.75 4.05 10.74
C ILE A 69 -3.96 5.44 11.34
N ALA A 70 -3.58 5.62 12.60
CA ALA A 70 -3.70 6.93 13.22
C ALA A 70 -2.83 7.97 12.51
N GLY A 71 -1.64 7.56 12.10
CA GLY A 71 -0.74 8.45 11.36
C GLY A 71 -1.32 8.87 10.01
N ILE A 72 -1.96 7.92 9.30
CA ILE A 72 -2.57 8.24 8.03
C ILE A 72 -3.71 9.24 8.23
N HIS A 73 -4.52 9.02 9.25
CA HIS A 73 -5.62 9.94 9.51
C HIS A 73 -5.12 11.34 9.86
N ARG A 74 -4.01 11.43 10.58
CA ARG A 74 -3.45 12.73 10.90
C ARG A 74 -2.82 13.39 9.69
N ALA A 75 -2.18 12.59 8.85
CA ALA A 75 -1.42 13.15 7.75
C ALA A 75 -2.29 13.66 6.62
N VAL A 76 -3.34 12.93 6.26
CA VAL A 76 -4.10 13.25 5.05
C VAL A 76 -5.61 13.30 5.25
N GLN A 77 -6.12 12.95 6.41
CA GLN A 77 -7.57 12.95 6.68
C GLN A 77 -8.33 12.23 5.57
N PRO A 78 -8.11 10.93 5.40
CA PRO A 78 -8.74 10.21 4.30
C PRO A 78 -10.23 10.03 4.54
N ASP A 79 -10.97 9.82 3.44
CA ASP A 79 -12.37 9.51 3.54
C ASP A 79 -12.56 8.08 4.00
N PHE A 80 -11.64 7.21 3.66
CA PHE A 80 -11.80 5.80 3.94
C PHE A 80 -10.44 5.11 3.92
N VAL A 81 -10.23 4.20 4.86
CA VAL A 81 -9.03 3.38 4.90
C VAL A 81 -9.47 1.94 5.08
N GLU A 82 -9.01 1.07 4.20
CA GLU A 82 -9.39 -0.32 4.24
C GLU A 82 -8.13 -1.17 4.20
N MET A 83 -8.11 -2.26 4.96
CA MET A 83 -6.96 -3.13 5.00
C MET A 83 -7.36 -4.53 4.64
N GLU A 84 -6.45 -5.24 4.01
CA GLU A 84 -6.68 -6.62 3.63
C GLU A 84 -5.43 -7.41 3.97
N SER A 85 -5.61 -8.53 4.65
CA SER A 85 -4.50 -9.35 5.12
C SER A 85 -4.38 -10.64 4.35
N ASP A 86 -3.32 -11.36 4.63
CA ASP A 86 -3.09 -12.69 4.05
C ASP A 86 -3.02 -12.67 2.54
N LEU A 87 -2.38 -11.65 2.02
CA LEU A 87 -2.23 -11.51 0.58
C LEU A 87 -0.93 -12.14 0.12
N ALA A 88 -0.94 -12.60 -1.10
CA ALA A 88 0.28 -13.05 -1.77
C ALA A 88 0.56 -12.09 -2.91
N LEU A 89 1.74 -11.54 -2.94
CA LEU A 89 2.14 -10.69 -4.05
C LEU A 89 2.79 -11.54 -5.11
N ILE A 90 2.34 -11.39 -6.33
CA ILE A 90 2.81 -12.19 -7.45
C ILE A 90 3.42 -11.27 -8.47
N ALA A 91 4.68 -11.52 -8.78
CA ALA A 91 5.36 -10.76 -9.81
C ALA A 91 5.44 -11.61 -11.06
N VAL A 92 4.80 -11.16 -12.11
CA VAL A 92 4.85 -11.85 -13.36
C VAL A 92 6.07 -11.36 -14.10
N VAL A 93 6.97 -12.28 -14.38
CA VAL A 93 8.16 -11.91 -15.10
C VAL A 93 7.85 -11.87 -16.55
N GLY A 94 8.20 -10.85 -17.20
CA GLY A 94 8.01 -10.80 -18.59
C GLY A 94 7.43 -9.51 -19.00
N ARG A 95 7.44 -9.30 -20.27
CA ARG A 95 7.01 -8.09 -20.73
C ARG A 95 5.62 -8.04 -20.91
N GLY A 96 4.92 -9.06 -20.82
CA GLY A 96 3.52 -8.97 -21.03
C GLY A 96 2.84 -8.05 -20.17
N MET A 97 3.45 -7.65 -19.14
CA MET A 97 2.77 -6.81 -18.34
C MET A 97 2.59 -5.55 -18.87
N LYS A 98 3.28 -5.19 -19.83
CA LYS A 98 3.06 -3.96 -20.26
C LYS A 98 2.02 -3.87 -21.15
N SER A 99 1.61 -4.58 -21.58
CA SER A 99 0.66 -4.36 -22.49
C SER A 99 -0.62 -4.18 -22.04
N GLN A 100 -0.58 -4.11 -21.72
CA GLN A 100 -1.38 -4.11 -21.55
C GLN A 100 -1.76 -3.71 -21.65
#